data_4e4f9f75718ecf1fd77d330a325344a8
#
_entry.id   4e4f9f75718ecf1fd77d330a325344a8
#
_cell.length_a   1.000
_cell.length_b   1.000
_cell.length_c   1.000
_cell.angle_alpha   90.00
_cell.angle_beta   90.00
_cell.angle_gamma   90.00
#
_symmetry.space_group_name_H-M   'P 1'
#
loop_
_entity.id
_entity.type
_entity.pdbx_description
1 polymer ?
#
loop_
_entity_poly.entity_id
_entity_poly.type
_entity_poly.pdbx_seq_one_letter_code
_entity_poly.pdbx_strand_id
1 'polypeptide(L)'
;MSDLFNHPILTVRIHAGFNANVFLAGLLALTGQTAGTAQAYMARRFPEVDAAIEFGPRAVNGILGHTLSIRTPHEHVHRTPADILRHYEASTLSDEAKAKAAAIWSVVANAEARVHGTTPDHVHFHEVGRMANIIAVGLIADFMTTIDPAMIVASPLPMTDGTVNCAHGVVPYPAPALYAMLDGVAVRPWSGEGEPVTPTGLAVLLGLSARFGGWPEMVVTDHVTVFTPKIFEGVANGTLMAFGQPVPAAE
;
A
#
# COMPACT_ATOMS: atom_id res chain seq x y z
N MET A 1 -18.20 -1.92 -16.06
CA MET A 1 -17.36 -1.24 -15.07
C MET A 1 -16.24 -0.39 -15.71
N SER A 2 -15.86 -0.63 -16.97
CA SER A 2 -14.78 0.09 -17.67
C SER A 2 -15.02 1.59 -17.93
N ASP A 3 -16.27 2.04 -17.91
CA ASP A 3 -16.60 3.45 -18.23
C ASP A 3 -16.64 4.38 -16.99
N LEU A 4 -16.47 3.84 -15.79
CA LEU A 4 -16.48 4.64 -14.54
C LEU A 4 -15.14 5.33 -14.25
N PHE A 5 -14.05 4.80 -14.79
CA PHE A 5 -12.71 5.33 -14.57
C PHE A 5 -12.04 5.61 -15.91
N ASN A 6 -12.28 6.78 -16.48
CA ASN A 6 -11.60 7.22 -17.68
C ASN A 6 -10.14 7.59 -17.37
N HIS A 7 -9.29 6.59 -17.07
CA HIS A 7 -7.87 6.73 -16.71
C HIS A 7 -7.60 7.88 -15.74
N PRO A 8 -8.12 7.83 -14.49
CA PRO A 8 -8.02 8.95 -13.57
C PRO A 8 -6.56 9.19 -13.14
N ILE A 9 -6.28 10.40 -12.70
CA ILE A 9 -5.11 10.68 -11.88
C ILE A 9 -5.44 10.21 -10.47
N LEU A 10 -4.61 9.33 -9.89
CA LEU A 10 -4.70 8.94 -8.48
C LEU A 10 -3.68 9.74 -7.66
N THR A 11 -4.15 10.51 -6.68
CA THR A 11 -3.25 11.16 -5.71
C THR A 11 -3.26 10.43 -4.37
N VAL A 12 -2.08 10.36 -3.73
CA VAL A 12 -1.87 9.73 -2.43
C VAL A 12 -1.09 10.71 -1.55
N ARG A 13 -1.78 11.42 -0.66
CA ARG A 13 -1.21 12.48 0.19
C ARG A 13 -0.99 11.93 1.60
N ILE A 14 0.23 11.50 1.88
CA ILE A 14 0.59 10.75 3.09
C ILE A 14 0.97 11.72 4.21
N HIS A 15 0.25 11.66 5.34
CA HIS A 15 0.60 12.41 6.54
C HIS A 15 1.27 11.51 7.59
N ALA A 16 0.65 10.40 7.98
CA ALA A 16 1.22 9.39 8.85
C ALA A 16 0.50 8.05 8.71
N GLY A 17 1.22 6.96 8.94
CA GLY A 17 0.65 5.63 8.99
C GLY A 17 0.33 5.04 7.61
N PHE A 18 1.27 5.10 6.67
CA PHE A 18 1.08 4.56 5.32
C PHE A 18 1.64 3.15 5.18
N ASN A 19 0.80 2.23 4.73
CA ASN A 19 1.11 0.84 4.43
C ASN A 19 0.19 0.28 3.33
N ALA A 20 0.36 -0.96 2.93
CA ALA A 20 -0.46 -1.59 1.89
C ALA A 20 -1.96 -1.60 2.25
N ASN A 21 -2.32 -1.84 3.52
CA ASN A 21 -3.72 -1.83 3.94
C ASN A 21 -4.37 -0.44 3.81
N VAL A 22 -3.61 0.64 4.09
CA VAL A 22 -4.09 2.02 3.92
C VAL A 22 -4.33 2.31 2.44
N PHE A 23 -3.41 1.90 1.57
CA PHE A 23 -3.61 2.09 0.13
C PHE A 23 -4.83 1.30 -0.37
N LEU A 24 -4.97 0.03 0.04
CA LEU A 24 -6.14 -0.78 -0.30
C LEU A 24 -7.45 -0.20 0.23
N ALA A 25 -7.46 0.29 1.48
CA ALA A 25 -8.65 0.92 2.05
C ALA A 25 -9.09 2.16 1.25
N GLY A 26 -8.13 2.95 0.77
CA GLY A 26 -8.41 4.08 -0.12
C GLY A 26 -9.04 3.64 -1.43
N LEU A 27 -8.51 2.60 -2.08
CA LEU A 27 -9.09 2.06 -3.31
C LEU A 27 -10.50 1.51 -3.08
N LEU A 28 -10.71 0.75 -2.00
CA LEU A 28 -12.05 0.23 -1.65
C LEU A 28 -13.06 1.37 -1.44
N ALA A 29 -12.68 2.41 -0.72
CA ALA A 29 -13.54 3.55 -0.47
C ALA A 29 -13.83 4.34 -1.75
N LEU A 30 -12.82 4.69 -2.54
CA LEU A 30 -12.96 5.41 -3.82
C LEU A 30 -13.79 4.63 -4.85
N THR A 31 -13.81 3.30 -4.76
CA THR A 31 -14.63 2.44 -5.64
C THR A 31 -15.98 2.06 -5.05
N GLY A 32 -16.38 2.70 -3.95
CA GLY A 32 -17.69 2.51 -3.31
C GLY A 32 -17.91 1.12 -2.70
N GLN A 33 -16.83 0.42 -2.32
CA GLN A 33 -16.95 -0.88 -1.69
C GLN A 33 -17.47 -0.73 -0.24
N THR A 34 -18.24 -1.71 0.19
CA THR A 34 -18.67 -1.91 1.58
C THR A 34 -17.83 -3.02 2.23
N ALA A 35 -17.96 -3.22 3.54
CA ALA A 35 -17.33 -4.34 4.24
C ALA A 35 -17.70 -5.69 3.61
N GLY A 36 -18.99 -5.88 3.31
CA GLY A 36 -19.49 -7.12 2.70
C GLY A 36 -18.98 -7.35 1.28
N THR A 37 -18.95 -6.31 0.43
CA THR A 37 -18.43 -6.43 -0.93
C THR A 37 -16.91 -6.61 -0.95
N ALA A 38 -16.18 -5.97 -0.05
CA ALA A 38 -14.73 -6.14 0.09
C ALA A 38 -14.36 -7.56 0.52
N GLN A 39 -15.08 -8.13 1.51
CA GLN A 39 -14.91 -9.52 1.93
C GLN A 39 -15.22 -10.50 0.80
N ALA A 40 -16.33 -10.33 0.11
CA ALA A 40 -16.71 -11.19 -1.01
C ALA A 40 -15.72 -11.09 -2.18
N TYR A 41 -15.18 -9.89 -2.42
CA TYR A 41 -14.17 -9.65 -3.44
C TYR A 41 -12.87 -10.41 -3.12
N MET A 42 -12.38 -10.28 -1.89
CA MET A 42 -11.19 -11.01 -1.42
C MET A 42 -11.39 -12.53 -1.53
N ALA A 43 -12.49 -13.06 -0.99
CA ALA A 43 -12.77 -14.51 -1.00
C ALA A 43 -12.83 -15.07 -2.43
N ARG A 44 -13.32 -14.28 -3.39
CA ARG A 44 -13.34 -14.67 -4.79
C ARG A 44 -11.94 -14.68 -5.41
N ARG A 45 -11.07 -13.73 -5.05
CA ARG A 45 -9.70 -13.63 -5.59
C ARG A 45 -8.73 -14.62 -4.96
N PHE A 46 -8.94 -14.94 -3.69
CA PHE A 46 -8.12 -15.87 -2.90
C PHE A 46 -9.00 -16.98 -2.28
N PRO A 47 -9.60 -17.87 -3.09
CA PRO A 47 -10.60 -18.83 -2.62
C PRO A 47 -10.05 -19.87 -1.63
N GLU A 48 -8.74 -20.12 -1.65
CA GLU A 48 -8.08 -21.11 -0.79
C GLU A 48 -7.53 -20.52 0.51
N VAL A 49 -7.69 -19.19 0.72
CA VAL A 49 -7.12 -18.49 1.88
C VAL A 49 -8.21 -18.23 2.91
N ASP A 50 -8.01 -18.75 4.13
CA ASP A 50 -8.83 -18.37 5.28
C ASP A 50 -8.42 -16.97 5.76
N ALA A 51 -9.21 -15.96 5.39
CA ALA A 51 -8.95 -14.57 5.76
C ALA A 51 -10.25 -13.78 5.91
N ALA A 52 -10.20 -12.76 6.76
CA ALA A 52 -11.29 -11.81 6.96
C ALA A 52 -10.80 -10.38 6.72
N ILE A 53 -11.56 -9.63 5.90
CA ILE A 53 -11.36 -8.19 5.73
C ILE A 53 -12.30 -7.44 6.65
N GLU A 54 -11.74 -6.62 7.52
CA GLU A 54 -12.46 -5.62 8.30
C GLU A 54 -12.22 -4.26 7.65
N PHE A 55 -13.21 -3.80 6.88
CA PHE A 55 -13.19 -2.50 6.21
C PHE A 55 -14.41 -1.69 6.64
N GLY A 56 -14.20 -0.42 6.98
CA GLY A 56 -15.31 0.43 7.37
C GLY A 56 -14.89 1.82 7.85
N PRO A 57 -15.87 2.60 8.34
CA PRO A 57 -15.64 3.95 8.82
C PRO A 57 -14.80 3.96 10.10
N ARG A 58 -13.95 4.97 10.22
CA ARG A 58 -13.18 5.27 11.43
C ARG A 58 -13.10 6.77 11.62
N ALA A 59 -13.36 7.24 12.84
CA ALA A 59 -13.15 8.64 13.21
C ALA A 59 -11.83 8.79 13.98
N VAL A 60 -11.03 9.79 13.61
CA VAL A 60 -9.80 10.20 14.29
C VAL A 60 -9.89 11.71 14.52
N ASN A 61 -9.83 12.14 15.78
CA ASN A 61 -9.98 13.54 16.16
C ASN A 61 -11.27 14.19 15.61
N GLY A 62 -12.37 13.42 15.57
CA GLY A 62 -13.66 13.88 15.02
C GLY A 62 -13.74 13.91 13.49
N ILE A 63 -12.67 13.58 12.77
CA ILE A 63 -12.66 13.50 11.32
C ILE A 63 -12.99 12.09 10.89
N LEU A 64 -14.06 11.93 10.11
CA LEU A 64 -14.47 10.64 9.56
C LEU A 64 -13.60 10.26 8.37
N GLY A 65 -13.15 9.01 8.32
CA GLY A 65 -12.46 8.38 7.23
C GLY A 65 -12.72 6.88 7.22
N HIS A 66 -11.84 6.12 6.59
CA HIS A 66 -11.93 4.66 6.48
C HIS A 66 -10.70 3.99 7.10
N THR A 67 -10.86 2.75 7.48
CA THR A 67 -9.76 1.89 7.93
C THR A 67 -9.94 0.50 7.39
N LEU A 68 -8.85 -0.26 7.31
CA LEU A 68 -8.85 -1.66 6.88
C LEU A 68 -7.85 -2.47 7.70
N SER A 69 -8.26 -3.66 8.09
CA SER A 69 -7.37 -4.72 8.53
C SER A 69 -7.71 -6.04 7.83
N ILE A 70 -6.69 -6.85 7.56
CA ILE A 70 -6.85 -8.21 7.04
C ILE A 70 -6.37 -9.14 8.13
N ARG A 71 -7.28 -10.01 8.59
CA ARG A 71 -6.99 -11.05 9.58
C ARG A 71 -6.80 -12.37 8.88
N THR A 72 -5.73 -13.05 9.23
CA THR A 72 -5.38 -14.41 8.81
C THR A 72 -5.06 -15.25 10.04
N PRO A 73 -5.12 -16.57 9.96
CA PRO A 73 -4.60 -17.43 11.02
C PRO A 73 -3.18 -17.05 11.41
N HIS A 74 -2.84 -17.26 12.70
CA HIS A 74 -1.49 -16.97 13.17
C HIS A 74 -0.47 -17.85 12.44
N GLU A 75 0.60 -17.23 11.94
CA GLU A 75 1.64 -17.89 11.18
C GLU A 75 3.03 -17.41 11.60
N HIS A 76 3.98 -18.35 11.68
CA HIS A 76 5.40 -18.02 11.73
C HIS A 76 5.93 -18.03 10.31
N VAL A 77 6.32 -16.86 9.80
CA VAL A 77 6.59 -16.66 8.38
C VAL A 77 8.06 -16.63 8.07
N HIS A 78 8.47 -17.52 7.17
CA HIS A 78 9.73 -17.45 6.43
C HIS A 78 9.42 -17.75 4.96
N ARG A 79 8.89 -16.77 4.23
CA ARG A 79 8.54 -16.95 2.82
C ARG A 79 9.62 -16.40 1.90
N THR A 80 9.94 -17.15 0.88
CA THR A 80 10.75 -16.67 -0.25
C THR A 80 9.87 -15.90 -1.25
N PRO A 81 10.46 -15.10 -2.16
CA PRO A 81 9.71 -14.52 -3.28
C PRO A 81 8.93 -15.55 -4.09
N ALA A 82 9.52 -16.73 -4.33
CA ALA A 82 8.84 -17.82 -5.02
C ALA A 82 7.61 -18.34 -4.29
N ASP A 83 7.64 -18.38 -2.95
CA ASP A 83 6.47 -18.76 -2.15
C ASP A 83 5.33 -17.76 -2.33
N ILE A 84 5.64 -16.47 -2.36
CA ILE A 84 4.64 -15.42 -2.58
C ILE A 84 4.01 -15.53 -3.96
N LEU A 85 4.83 -15.71 -5.00
CA LEU A 85 4.33 -15.85 -6.37
C LEU A 85 3.40 -17.06 -6.52
N ARG A 86 3.69 -18.19 -5.84
CA ARG A 86 2.79 -19.36 -5.83
C ARG A 86 1.39 -19.04 -5.28
N HIS A 87 1.27 -18.15 -4.27
CA HIS A 87 -0.06 -17.72 -3.80
C HIS A 87 -0.82 -16.94 -4.87
N TYR A 88 -0.14 -16.14 -5.70
CA TYR A 88 -0.80 -15.47 -6.82
C TYR A 88 -1.12 -16.42 -7.96
N GLU A 89 -0.29 -17.42 -8.22
CA GLU A 89 -0.61 -18.48 -9.20
C GLU A 89 -1.88 -19.25 -8.82
N ALA A 90 -2.04 -19.59 -7.53
CA ALA A 90 -3.22 -20.25 -7.00
C ALA A 90 -4.46 -19.34 -6.91
N SER A 91 -4.29 -18.02 -7.02
CA SER A 91 -5.39 -17.04 -6.97
C SER A 91 -6.15 -16.95 -8.30
N THR A 92 -7.33 -16.31 -8.26
CA THR A 92 -8.12 -16.01 -9.48
C THR A 92 -7.83 -14.60 -10.04
N LEU A 93 -6.71 -14.00 -9.68
CA LEU A 93 -6.24 -12.74 -10.24
C LEU A 93 -5.94 -12.90 -11.74
N SER A 94 -6.14 -11.84 -12.52
CA SER A 94 -5.71 -11.82 -13.92
C SER A 94 -4.18 -11.84 -14.02
N ASP A 95 -3.65 -12.27 -15.17
CA ASP A 95 -2.20 -12.29 -15.39
C ASP A 95 -1.57 -10.90 -15.27
N GLU A 96 -2.29 -9.86 -15.67
CA GLU A 96 -1.87 -8.48 -15.52
C GLU A 96 -1.80 -8.07 -14.03
N ALA A 97 -2.81 -8.42 -13.22
CA ALA A 97 -2.79 -8.17 -11.78
C ALA A 97 -1.66 -8.95 -11.08
N LYS A 98 -1.43 -10.22 -11.47
CA LYS A 98 -0.29 -11.01 -10.98
C LYS A 98 1.04 -10.35 -11.32
N ALA A 99 1.21 -9.84 -12.53
CA ALA A 99 2.41 -9.13 -12.94
C ALA A 99 2.63 -7.84 -12.14
N LYS A 100 1.59 -7.04 -11.89
CA LYS A 100 1.66 -5.86 -11.03
C LYS A 100 2.03 -6.23 -9.59
N ALA A 101 1.41 -7.28 -9.03
CA ALA A 101 1.75 -7.77 -7.70
C ALA A 101 3.22 -8.24 -7.62
N ALA A 102 3.68 -8.98 -8.62
CA ALA A 102 5.08 -9.41 -8.72
C ALA A 102 6.05 -8.23 -8.80
N ALA A 103 5.71 -7.16 -9.53
CA ALA A 103 6.51 -5.94 -9.59
C ALA A 103 6.65 -5.27 -8.21
N ILE A 104 5.55 -5.20 -7.43
CA ILE A 104 5.59 -4.68 -6.05
C ILE A 104 6.51 -5.53 -5.17
N TRP A 105 6.39 -6.85 -5.22
CA TRP A 105 7.23 -7.76 -4.43
C TRP A 105 8.69 -7.76 -4.86
N SER A 106 8.97 -7.53 -6.14
CA SER A 106 10.33 -7.36 -6.63
C SER A 106 11.05 -6.17 -5.99
N VAL A 107 10.33 -5.06 -5.74
CA VAL A 107 10.88 -3.90 -4.99
C VAL A 107 11.29 -4.33 -3.58
N VAL A 108 10.44 -5.07 -2.87
CA VAL A 108 10.76 -5.56 -1.52
C VAL A 108 11.95 -6.53 -1.56
N ALA A 109 11.94 -7.50 -2.50
CA ALA A 109 13.00 -8.49 -2.61
C ALA A 109 14.37 -7.85 -2.91
N ASN A 110 14.42 -6.86 -3.78
CA ASN A 110 15.63 -6.12 -4.08
C ASN A 110 16.16 -5.33 -2.87
N ALA A 111 15.26 -4.70 -2.10
CA ALA A 111 15.63 -3.98 -0.89
C ALA A 111 16.18 -4.92 0.19
N GLU A 112 15.50 -6.02 0.47
CA GLU A 112 15.96 -7.04 1.42
C GLU A 112 17.30 -7.67 0.98
N ALA A 113 17.47 -7.95 -0.32
CA ALA A 113 18.72 -8.46 -0.86
C ALA A 113 19.90 -7.50 -0.60
N ARG A 114 19.68 -6.19 -0.79
CA ARG A 114 20.69 -5.16 -0.49
C ARG A 114 21.03 -5.12 1.02
N VAL A 115 20.02 -5.21 1.88
CA VAL A 115 20.19 -5.18 3.34
C VAL A 115 20.95 -6.41 3.83
N HIS A 116 20.65 -7.59 3.28
CA HIS A 116 21.23 -8.86 3.73
C HIS A 116 22.48 -9.30 2.95
N GLY A 117 22.91 -8.53 1.95
CA GLY A 117 24.09 -8.88 1.12
C GLY A 117 23.91 -10.18 0.34
N THR A 118 22.70 -10.42 -0.16
CA THR A 118 22.32 -11.63 -0.91
C THR A 118 21.68 -11.26 -2.26
N THR A 119 21.13 -12.24 -2.97
CA THR A 119 20.36 -11.98 -4.20
C THR A 119 18.86 -12.00 -3.92
N PRO A 120 18.02 -11.33 -4.74
CA PRO A 120 16.58 -11.27 -4.52
C PRO A 120 15.91 -12.65 -4.42
N ASP A 121 16.41 -13.66 -5.13
CA ASP A 121 15.82 -15.01 -5.09
C ASP A 121 16.12 -15.78 -3.79
N HIS A 122 17.10 -15.32 -3.00
CA HIS A 122 17.53 -15.97 -1.77
C HIS A 122 17.12 -15.21 -0.49
N VAL A 123 16.33 -14.14 -0.62
CA VAL A 123 15.81 -13.45 0.56
C VAL A 123 14.69 -14.25 1.23
N HIS A 124 14.55 -14.04 2.53
CA HIS A 124 13.44 -14.58 3.32
C HIS A 124 12.67 -13.43 3.94
N PHE A 125 11.39 -13.37 3.65
CA PHE A 125 10.49 -12.37 4.21
C PHE A 125 9.95 -12.85 5.56
N HIS A 126 10.09 -12.02 6.58
CA HIS A 126 9.50 -12.19 7.88
C HIS A 126 8.13 -11.49 7.94
N GLU A 127 8.00 -10.39 8.69
CA GLU A 127 6.71 -9.69 8.85
C GLU A 127 6.11 -9.21 7.53
N VAL A 128 6.94 -8.78 6.59
CA VAL A 128 6.46 -8.33 5.28
C VAL A 128 5.83 -9.46 4.47
N GLY A 129 6.30 -10.71 4.64
CA GLY A 129 5.80 -11.90 3.96
C GLY A 129 4.52 -12.50 4.53
N ARG A 130 3.86 -11.86 5.50
CA ARG A 130 2.58 -12.35 6.06
C ARG A 130 1.49 -12.41 5.01
N MET A 131 0.60 -13.42 5.13
CA MET A 131 -0.52 -13.63 4.21
C MET A 131 -1.39 -12.39 4.05
N ALA A 132 -1.61 -11.62 5.11
CA ALA A 132 -2.36 -10.37 5.05
C ALA A 132 -1.75 -9.36 4.05
N ASN A 133 -0.42 -9.27 3.97
CA ASN A 133 0.26 -8.40 3.00
C ASN A 133 0.17 -8.98 1.58
N ILE A 134 0.25 -10.30 1.42
CA ILE A 134 0.10 -10.97 0.12
C ILE A 134 -1.30 -10.68 -0.44
N ILE A 135 -2.34 -10.83 0.37
CA ILE A 135 -3.72 -10.49 0.00
C ILE A 135 -3.84 -9.00 -0.34
N ALA A 136 -3.34 -8.11 0.53
CA ALA A 136 -3.42 -6.67 0.30
C ALA A 136 -2.77 -6.26 -1.02
N VAL A 137 -1.55 -6.71 -1.29
CA VAL A 137 -0.83 -6.39 -2.54
C VAL A 137 -1.53 -6.99 -3.76
N GLY A 138 -2.03 -8.22 -3.68
CA GLY A 138 -2.78 -8.83 -4.78
C GLY A 138 -4.07 -8.09 -5.10
N LEU A 139 -4.85 -7.69 -4.08
CA LEU A 139 -6.07 -6.90 -4.28
C LEU A 139 -5.76 -5.49 -4.81
N ILE A 140 -4.70 -4.84 -4.32
CA ILE A 140 -4.23 -3.57 -4.86
C ILE A 140 -3.93 -3.72 -6.35
N ALA A 141 -3.16 -4.73 -6.73
CA ALA A 141 -2.80 -4.98 -8.12
C ALA A 141 -4.04 -5.20 -9.01
N ASP A 142 -5.04 -5.93 -8.52
CA ASP A 142 -6.29 -6.18 -9.25
C ASP A 142 -7.13 -4.91 -9.41
N PHE A 143 -7.27 -4.10 -8.35
CA PHE A 143 -7.92 -2.79 -8.45
C PHE A 143 -7.17 -1.85 -9.40
N MET A 144 -5.85 -1.81 -9.32
CA MET A 144 -5.01 -0.96 -10.19
C MET A 144 -5.04 -1.40 -11.65
N THR A 145 -5.26 -2.68 -11.92
CA THR A 145 -5.52 -3.19 -13.28
C THR A 145 -6.88 -2.74 -13.79
N THR A 146 -7.90 -2.73 -12.92
CA THR A 146 -9.27 -2.33 -13.30
C THR A 146 -9.41 -0.83 -13.45
N ILE A 147 -8.81 -0.04 -12.56
CA ILE A 147 -8.87 1.44 -12.56
C ILE A 147 -7.99 2.01 -13.68
N ASP A 148 -6.84 1.38 -13.92
CA ASP A 148 -5.84 1.78 -14.91
C ASP A 148 -5.56 3.29 -14.91
N PRO A 149 -5.07 3.87 -13.79
CA PRO A 149 -4.88 5.30 -13.70
C PRO A 149 -3.80 5.78 -14.66
N ALA A 150 -4.05 6.92 -15.33
CA ALA A 150 -3.08 7.56 -16.21
C ALA A 150 -1.79 7.96 -15.46
N MET A 151 -1.91 8.24 -14.16
CA MET A 151 -0.80 8.65 -13.32
C MET A 151 -1.13 8.41 -11.84
N ILE A 152 -0.11 8.01 -11.06
CA ILE A 152 -0.17 7.98 -9.60
C ILE A 152 0.82 9.03 -9.07
N VAL A 153 0.34 9.94 -8.21
CA VAL A 153 1.16 10.98 -7.60
C VAL A 153 1.09 10.91 -6.09
N ALA A 154 2.18 10.48 -5.47
CA ALA A 154 2.34 10.48 -4.02
C ALA A 154 2.95 11.79 -3.51
N SER A 155 2.60 12.21 -2.30
CA SER A 155 3.33 13.30 -1.62
C SER A 155 4.77 12.87 -1.31
N PRO A 156 5.71 13.80 -1.06
CA PRO A 156 6.95 13.45 -0.40
C PRO A 156 6.67 12.68 0.90
N LEU A 157 7.42 11.60 1.14
CA LEU A 157 7.18 10.70 2.26
C LEU A 157 7.57 11.35 3.60
N PRO A 158 6.75 11.27 4.64
CA PRO A 158 7.12 11.71 5.97
C PRO A 158 8.23 10.81 6.54
N MET A 159 9.36 11.41 6.96
CA MET A 159 10.49 10.71 7.55
C MET A 159 10.93 11.38 8.84
N THR A 160 11.38 10.58 9.78
CA THR A 160 11.94 11.02 11.06
C THR A 160 13.14 10.12 11.42
N ASP A 161 13.95 10.55 12.37
CA ASP A 161 14.91 9.66 13.02
C ASP A 161 14.22 8.94 14.20
N GLY A 162 14.63 7.71 14.46
CA GLY A 162 14.04 6.94 15.55
C GLY A 162 14.45 5.47 15.50
N THR A 163 13.64 4.63 16.14
CA THR A 163 13.85 3.18 16.14
C THR A 163 12.55 2.44 15.89
N VAL A 164 12.66 1.25 15.30
CA VAL A 164 11.57 0.28 15.17
C VAL A 164 12.01 -1.07 15.71
N ASN A 165 11.06 -1.82 16.26
CA ASN A 165 11.29 -3.19 16.72
C ASN A 165 10.70 -4.16 15.67
N CYS A 166 11.55 -5.05 15.16
CA CYS A 166 11.19 -6.02 14.14
C CYS A 166 11.88 -7.38 14.41
N ALA A 167 11.79 -8.33 13.50
CA ALA A 167 12.44 -9.65 13.62
C ALA A 167 13.97 -9.56 13.86
N HIS A 168 14.61 -8.48 13.46
CA HIS A 168 16.05 -8.20 13.66
C HIS A 168 16.34 -7.48 15.00
N GLY A 169 15.35 -7.39 15.91
CA GLY A 169 15.44 -6.60 17.13
C GLY A 169 15.14 -5.12 16.90
N VAL A 170 15.76 -4.27 17.72
CA VAL A 170 15.62 -2.81 17.60
C VAL A 170 16.58 -2.31 16.52
N VAL A 171 16.03 -1.72 15.46
CA VAL A 171 16.81 -1.16 14.35
C VAL A 171 16.48 0.32 14.17
N PRO A 172 17.36 1.12 13.51
CA PRO A 172 17.03 2.51 13.18
C PRO A 172 15.76 2.64 12.33
N TYR A 173 15.04 3.74 12.47
CA TYR A 173 14.04 4.18 11.49
C TYR A 173 14.66 5.33 10.67
N PRO A 174 14.50 5.35 9.33
CA PRO A 174 13.81 4.36 8.49
C PRO A 174 14.38 2.95 8.61
N ALA A 175 13.49 1.93 8.72
CA ALA A 175 13.92 0.53 8.78
C ALA A 175 14.83 0.18 7.58
N PRO A 176 15.82 -0.72 7.73
CA PRO A 176 16.83 -0.96 6.71
C PRO A 176 16.27 -1.22 5.29
N ALA A 177 15.23 -2.05 5.18
CA ALA A 177 14.59 -2.31 3.88
C ALA A 177 13.87 -1.07 3.33
N LEU A 178 13.20 -0.28 4.18
CA LEU A 178 12.61 1.00 3.76
C LEU A 178 13.68 1.97 3.27
N TYR A 179 14.78 2.09 4.03
CA TYR A 179 15.90 2.97 3.68
C TYR A 179 16.54 2.58 2.34
N ALA A 180 16.69 1.27 2.09
CA ALA A 180 17.22 0.74 0.83
C ALA A 180 16.34 1.04 -0.40
N MET A 181 15.06 1.40 -0.20
CA MET A 181 14.12 1.77 -1.26
C MET A 181 14.03 3.28 -1.53
N LEU A 182 14.73 4.13 -0.77
CA LEU A 182 14.57 5.59 -0.87
C LEU A 182 15.30 6.24 -2.06
N ASP A 183 16.07 5.49 -2.84
CA ASP A 183 16.76 6.03 -4.01
C ASP A 183 15.76 6.66 -5.00
N GLY A 184 15.87 7.98 -5.25
CA GLY A 184 14.97 8.74 -6.11
C GLY A 184 13.59 9.09 -5.49
N VAL A 185 13.34 8.76 -4.24
CA VAL A 185 12.09 9.06 -3.53
C VAL A 185 12.18 10.41 -2.84
N ALA A 186 11.23 11.31 -3.11
CA ALA A 186 11.15 12.57 -2.38
C ALA A 186 10.65 12.32 -0.95
N VAL A 187 11.37 12.88 0.03
CA VAL A 187 11.05 12.80 1.45
C VAL A 187 10.85 14.19 2.04
N ARG A 188 10.17 14.26 3.19
CA ARG A 188 10.01 15.49 3.98
C ARG A 188 10.17 15.19 5.46
N PRO A 189 10.61 16.17 6.27
CA PRO A 189 10.66 16.02 7.72
C PRO A 189 9.27 15.69 8.30
N TRP A 190 9.27 14.88 9.38
CA TRP A 190 8.09 14.55 10.14
C TRP A 190 8.44 14.53 11.64
N SER A 191 7.62 15.18 12.46
CA SER A 191 7.90 15.42 13.88
C SER A 191 7.27 14.38 14.83
N GLY A 192 6.57 13.38 14.31
CA GLY A 192 5.96 12.35 15.13
C GLY A 192 6.96 11.26 15.55
N GLU A 193 6.49 10.37 16.43
CA GLU A 193 7.27 9.21 16.89
C GLU A 193 6.80 7.90 16.23
N GLY A 194 7.76 7.07 15.85
CA GLY A 194 7.52 5.74 15.27
C GLY A 194 7.61 5.71 13.76
N GLU A 195 6.93 4.75 13.13
CA GLU A 195 7.04 4.45 11.70
C GLU A 195 5.85 5.05 10.92
N PRO A 196 6.00 6.24 10.30
CA PRO A 196 4.93 6.85 9.51
C PRO A 196 4.70 6.17 8.15
N VAL A 197 5.70 5.46 7.63
CA VAL A 197 5.63 4.71 6.36
C VAL A 197 6.31 3.36 6.54
N THR A 198 5.63 2.28 6.13
CA THR A 198 6.20 0.93 6.18
C THR A 198 6.89 0.55 4.86
N PRO A 199 7.81 -0.45 4.87
CA PRO A 199 8.40 -0.98 3.64
C PRO A 199 7.36 -1.42 2.60
N THR A 200 6.28 -2.10 3.01
CA THR A 200 5.21 -2.54 2.10
C THR A 200 4.45 -1.37 1.48
N GLY A 201 4.24 -0.29 2.24
CA GLY A 201 3.60 0.92 1.73
C GLY A 201 4.42 1.58 0.63
N LEU A 202 5.73 1.76 0.85
CA LEU A 202 6.61 2.32 -0.19
C LEU A 202 6.73 1.40 -1.40
N ALA A 203 6.84 0.08 -1.18
CA ALA A 203 6.94 -0.89 -2.26
C ALA A 203 5.71 -0.85 -3.19
N VAL A 204 4.51 -0.67 -2.64
CA VAL A 204 3.29 -0.48 -3.44
C VAL A 204 3.43 0.73 -4.37
N LEU A 205 3.86 1.88 -3.85
CA LEU A 205 4.03 3.09 -4.67
C LEU A 205 5.09 2.91 -5.77
N LEU A 206 6.23 2.33 -5.43
CA LEU A 206 7.34 2.11 -6.36
C LEU A 206 6.98 1.06 -7.42
N GLY A 207 6.40 -0.07 -7.02
CA GLY A 207 6.01 -1.15 -7.92
C GLY A 207 4.86 -0.74 -8.86
N LEU A 208 4.06 0.26 -8.49
CA LEU A 208 3.04 0.89 -9.33
C LEU A 208 3.56 2.14 -10.07
N SER A 209 4.86 2.40 -10.04
CA SER A 209 5.51 3.53 -10.73
C SER A 209 4.95 4.91 -10.33
N ALA A 210 4.59 5.09 -9.07
CA ALA A 210 4.12 6.37 -8.55
C ALA A 210 5.22 7.44 -8.65
N ARG A 211 4.83 8.66 -9.01
CA ARG A 211 5.69 9.84 -8.95
C ARG A 211 5.55 10.50 -7.59
N PHE A 212 6.64 11.08 -7.07
CA PHE A 212 6.64 11.80 -5.80
C PHE A 212 6.73 13.30 -6.01
N GLY A 213 5.80 14.06 -5.42
CA GLY A 213 5.78 15.52 -5.60
C GLY A 213 4.55 16.21 -5.00
N GLY A 214 4.32 17.44 -5.44
CA GLY A 214 3.15 18.24 -5.10
C GLY A 214 1.85 17.65 -5.65
N TRP A 215 0.74 18.37 -5.46
CA TRP A 215 -0.51 18.06 -6.13
C TRP A 215 -0.34 18.23 -7.63
N PRO A 216 -0.80 17.26 -8.45
CA PRO A 216 -0.91 17.48 -9.89
C PRO A 216 -2.04 18.47 -10.19
N GLU A 217 -1.96 19.15 -11.32
CA GLU A 217 -3.11 19.89 -11.83
C GLU A 217 -4.20 18.90 -12.25
N MET A 218 -5.33 18.93 -11.55
CA MET A 218 -6.47 18.05 -11.83
C MET A 218 -7.76 18.63 -11.25
N VAL A 219 -8.88 18.24 -11.86
CA VAL A 219 -10.21 18.42 -11.29
C VAL A 219 -10.50 17.16 -10.46
N VAL A 220 -10.62 17.33 -9.14
CA VAL A 220 -10.94 16.21 -8.23
C VAL A 220 -12.36 15.72 -8.49
N THR A 221 -12.52 14.43 -8.72
CA THR A 221 -13.81 13.79 -9.00
C THR A 221 -14.33 12.99 -7.80
N ASP A 222 -13.43 12.40 -7.01
CA ASP A 222 -13.76 11.69 -5.76
C ASP A 222 -12.57 11.74 -4.81
N HIS A 223 -12.82 11.65 -3.50
CA HIS A 223 -11.77 11.69 -2.49
C HIS A 223 -12.17 10.99 -1.20
N VAL A 224 -11.15 10.48 -0.50
CA VAL A 224 -11.32 9.78 0.78
C VAL A 224 -10.17 10.08 1.75
N THR A 225 -10.46 9.97 3.03
CA THR A 225 -9.46 9.94 4.10
C THR A 225 -9.35 8.52 4.63
N VAL A 226 -8.13 8.04 4.82
CA VAL A 226 -7.86 6.70 5.34
C VAL A 226 -6.95 6.78 6.54
N PHE A 227 -7.25 6.01 7.58
CA PHE A 227 -6.47 5.93 8.81
C PHE A 227 -5.95 4.51 9.03
N THR A 228 -4.74 4.40 9.58
CA THR A 228 -4.27 3.12 10.15
C THR A 228 -4.98 2.85 11.48
N PRO A 229 -4.95 1.61 11.96
CA PRO A 229 -5.33 1.32 13.35
C PRO A 229 -4.48 2.07 14.39
N LYS A 230 -3.20 2.32 14.11
CA LYS A 230 -2.31 3.10 14.97
C LYS A 230 -2.56 4.59 14.79
N ILE A 231 -2.66 5.32 15.90
CA ILE A 231 -2.73 6.78 15.94
C ILE A 231 -1.37 7.33 16.37
N PHE A 232 -0.91 8.36 15.69
CA PHE A 232 0.32 9.09 16.02
C PHE A 232 -0.09 10.39 16.72
N GLU A 233 0.35 10.57 17.95
CA GLU A 233 0.00 11.73 18.77
C GLU A 233 0.76 12.99 18.33
N GLY A 234 0.12 14.14 18.44
CA GLY A 234 0.73 15.44 18.16
C GLY A 234 1.02 15.75 16.68
N VAL A 235 0.60 14.88 15.75
CA VAL A 235 0.79 15.08 14.31
C VAL A 235 -0.48 14.80 13.51
N ALA A 236 -0.52 15.29 12.26
CA ALA A 236 -1.58 14.94 11.34
C ALA A 236 -1.54 13.45 11.01
N ASN A 237 -2.66 12.75 11.23
CA ASN A 237 -2.82 11.33 10.92
C ASN A 237 -3.50 11.12 9.57
N GLY A 238 -3.26 9.95 9.00
CA GLY A 238 -3.97 9.44 7.84
C GLY A 238 -3.31 9.76 6.50
N THR A 239 -3.95 9.25 5.48
CA THR A 239 -3.61 9.44 4.07
C THR A 239 -4.86 9.93 3.36
N LEU A 240 -4.72 11.01 2.59
CA LEU A 240 -5.78 11.51 1.71
C LEU A 240 -5.56 10.92 0.33
N MET A 241 -6.58 10.29 -0.23
CA MET A 241 -6.53 9.76 -1.59
C MET A 241 -7.65 10.39 -2.42
N ALA A 242 -7.36 10.70 -3.67
CA ALA A 242 -8.35 11.26 -4.57
C ALA A 242 -8.15 10.77 -6.00
N PHE A 243 -9.27 10.59 -6.70
CA PHE A 243 -9.32 10.54 -8.15
C PHE A 243 -9.54 11.94 -8.72
N GLY A 244 -8.99 12.16 -9.87
CA GLY A 244 -9.21 13.39 -10.63
C GLY A 244 -8.97 13.20 -12.12
N GLN A 245 -9.41 14.19 -12.88
CA GLN A 245 -9.17 14.26 -14.32
C GLN A 245 -8.22 15.43 -14.63
N PRO A 246 -7.39 15.35 -15.67
CA PRO A 246 -6.57 16.47 -16.10
C PRO A 246 -7.43 17.73 -16.28
N VAL A 247 -6.91 18.89 -15.89
CA VAL A 247 -7.57 20.16 -16.18
C VAL A 247 -7.65 20.32 -17.70
N PRO A 248 -8.84 20.57 -18.28
CA PRO A 248 -8.96 20.83 -19.70
C PRO A 248 -8.03 21.98 -20.13
N ALA A 249 -7.38 21.84 -21.29
CA ALA A 249 -6.61 22.95 -21.85
C ALA A 249 -7.54 24.16 -22.01
N ALA A 250 -7.08 25.35 -21.61
CA ALA A 250 -7.80 26.58 -21.88
C ALA A 250 -7.87 26.74 -23.40
N GLU A 251 -9.07 26.91 -23.97
CA GLU A 251 -9.30 27.25 -25.38
C GLU A 251 -8.76 28.63 -25.72
#